data_47d97bb7b06cb7cc195dee25279f2ee0
#
_entry.id   47d97bb7b06cb7cc195dee25279f2ee0
#
_cell.length_a   1.000
_cell.length_b   1.000
_cell.length_c   1.000
_cell.angle_alpha   90.00
_cell.angle_beta   90.00
_cell.angle_gamma   90.00
#
_symmetry.space_group_name_H-M   'P 1'
#
loop_
_entity.id
_entity.type
_entity.pdbx_description
1 polymer ?
#
loop_
_entity_poly.entity_id
_entity_poly.type
_entity_poly.pdbx_seq_one_letter_code
_entity_poly.pdbx_strand_id
1 'polypeptide(L)' 'PANMLDLARAYVDMGDADAARRLLNRVGVIGTPSEATEAQKMLVTLSED' A
#
# COMPACT_ATOMS: atom_id res chain seq x y z
N PRO A 1 -5.81 -10.99 -11.77
CA PRO A 1 -6.56 -9.90 -11.15
C PRO A 1 -5.66 -9.00 -10.30
N ALA A 2 -6.00 -7.74 -10.27
CA ALA A 2 -5.26 -6.79 -9.47
C ALA A 2 -5.47 -7.12 -7.99
N ASN A 3 -4.40 -7.01 -7.22
CA ASN A 3 -4.48 -7.20 -5.78
C ASN A 3 -4.47 -5.82 -5.10
N MET A 4 -4.56 -5.83 -3.77
CA MET A 4 -4.63 -4.58 -3.01
C MET A 4 -3.36 -3.73 -3.15
N LEU A 5 -2.21 -4.37 -3.34
CA LEU A 5 -0.96 -3.63 -3.56
C LEU A 5 -1.00 -2.86 -4.88
N ASP A 6 -1.54 -3.48 -5.93
CA ASP A 6 -1.67 -2.81 -7.21
C ASP A 6 -2.62 -1.62 -7.11
N LEU A 7 -3.72 -1.81 -6.39
CA LEU A 7 -4.68 -0.74 -6.18
C LEU A 7 -4.05 0.40 -5.38
N ALA A 8 -3.33 0.07 -4.33
CA ALA A 8 -2.65 1.09 -3.52
C ALA A 8 -1.66 1.88 -4.36
N ARG A 9 -0.93 1.20 -5.25
CA ARG A 9 0.00 1.87 -6.13
C ARG A 9 -0.70 2.85 -7.07
N ALA A 10 -1.87 2.45 -7.58
CA ALA A 10 -2.65 3.34 -8.41
C ALA A 10 -3.07 4.61 -7.66
N TYR A 11 -3.46 4.45 -6.40
CA TYR A 11 -3.80 5.61 -5.57
C TYR A 11 -2.60 6.52 -5.35
N VAL A 12 -1.42 5.93 -5.13
CA VAL A 12 -0.20 6.73 -5.00
C VAL A 12 0.04 7.55 -6.28
N ASP A 13 -0.14 6.91 -7.43
CA ASP A 13 0.05 7.58 -8.72
C ASP A 13 -0.93 8.72 -8.92
N MET A 14 -2.13 8.59 -8.38
CA MET A 14 -3.15 9.64 -8.47
C MET A 14 -2.94 10.76 -7.45
N GLY A 15 -1.97 10.59 -6.55
CA GLY A 15 -1.76 11.57 -5.50
C GLY A 15 -2.69 11.41 -4.30
N ASP A 16 -3.37 10.26 -4.19
CA ASP A 16 -4.30 9.98 -3.09
C ASP A 16 -3.59 9.14 -2.02
N ALA A 17 -2.71 9.77 -1.28
CA ALA A 17 -1.90 9.08 -0.27
C ALA A 17 -2.74 8.50 0.85
N ASP A 18 -3.84 9.16 1.22
CA ASP A 18 -4.68 8.66 2.31
C ASP A 18 -5.33 7.32 1.94
N ALA A 19 -5.88 7.23 0.73
CA ALA A 19 -6.49 5.99 0.27
C ALA A 19 -5.44 4.89 0.15
N ALA A 20 -4.26 5.22 -0.37
CA ALA A 20 -3.18 4.26 -0.49
C ALA A 20 -2.78 3.74 0.89
N ARG A 21 -2.65 4.63 1.86
CA ARG A 21 -2.25 4.25 3.22
C ARG A 21 -3.25 3.29 3.85
N ARG A 22 -4.54 3.55 3.66
CA ARG A 22 -5.58 2.67 4.20
C ARG A 22 -5.47 1.27 3.61
N LEU A 23 -5.29 1.18 2.30
CA LEU A 23 -5.12 -0.11 1.65
C LEU A 23 -3.87 -0.83 2.12
N LEU A 24 -2.77 -0.10 2.24
CA LEU A 24 -1.50 -0.70 2.66
C LEU A 24 -1.58 -1.22 4.09
N ASN A 25 -2.25 -0.49 4.97
CA ASN A 25 -2.46 -0.94 6.33
C ASN A 25 -3.28 -2.23 6.36
N ARG A 26 -4.28 -2.33 5.50
CA ARG A 26 -5.09 -3.53 5.42
C ARG A 26 -4.27 -4.73 4.91
N VAL A 27 -3.43 -4.51 3.92
CA VAL A 27 -2.55 -5.57 3.43
C VAL A 27 -1.63 -6.07 4.53
N GLY A 28 -1.15 -5.17 5.38
CA GLY A 28 -0.29 -5.56 6.49
C GLY A 28 -0.98 -6.47 7.50
N VAL A 29 -2.31 -6.43 7.55
CA VAL A 29 -3.08 -7.26 8.48
C VAL A 29 -3.53 -8.57 7.82
N ILE A 30 -4.04 -8.51 6.59
CA ILE A 30 -4.69 -9.68 5.97
C ILE A 30 -3.86 -10.32 4.87
N GLY A 31 -2.78 -9.69 4.44
CA GLY A 31 -1.95 -10.21 3.37
C GLY A 31 -0.96 -11.28 3.83
N THR A 32 -0.28 -11.88 2.87
CA THR A 32 0.81 -12.80 3.17
C THR A 32 2.00 -12.02 3.74
N PRO A 33 2.98 -12.72 4.38
CA PRO A 33 4.17 -12.01 4.86
C PRO A 33 4.90 -11.24 3.76
N SER A 34 4.95 -11.76 2.54
CA SER A 34 5.55 -11.06 1.41
C SER A 34 4.80 -9.77 1.09
N GLU A 35 3.47 -9.86 1.04
CA GLU A 35 2.64 -8.70 0.76
C GLU A 35 2.74 -7.66 1.86
N ALA A 36 2.78 -8.10 3.11
CA ALA A 36 2.93 -7.19 4.24
C ALA A 36 4.25 -6.45 4.18
N THR A 37 5.32 -7.11 3.77
CA THR A 37 6.63 -6.48 3.61
C THR A 37 6.59 -5.42 2.52
N GLU A 38 5.96 -5.73 1.39
CA GLU A 38 5.81 -4.77 0.30
C GLU A 38 4.99 -3.57 0.73
N ALA A 39 3.90 -3.82 1.45
CA ALA A 39 3.05 -2.75 1.95
C ALA A 39 3.83 -1.83 2.89
N GLN A 40 4.66 -2.41 3.75
CA GLN A 40 5.47 -1.63 4.68
C GLN A 40 6.44 -0.72 3.93
N LYS A 41 7.07 -1.23 2.88
CA LYS A 41 7.98 -0.42 2.06
C LYS A 41 7.25 0.75 1.44
N MET A 42 6.07 0.52 0.92
CA MET A 42 5.28 1.59 0.32
C MET A 42 4.84 2.63 1.35
N LEU A 43 4.48 2.18 2.56
CA LEU A 43 4.13 3.09 3.64
C LEU A 43 5.29 3.99 4.02
N VAL A 44 6.49 3.43 4.08
CA VAL A 44 7.70 4.22 4.38
C VAL A 44 7.90 5.27 3.29
N THR A 45 7.75 4.88 2.04
CA THR A 45 7.90 5.81 0.91
C THR A 45 6.90 6.95 1.02
N LEU A 46 5.64 6.66 1.35
CA LEU A 46 4.63 7.69 1.51
C LEU A 46 4.96 8.65 2.66
N SER A 47 5.61 8.14 3.69
CA SER A 47 5.93 8.94 4.88
C SER A 47 7.16 9.82 4.69
N GLU A 48 7.99 9.51 3.70
CA GLU A 48 9.24 10.24 3.48
C GLU A 48 9.04 11.59 2.82
N ASP A 49 7.90 11.86 2.32
CA ASP A 49 7.66 13.09 1.61
C ASP A 49 7.46 14.33 2.51
#